data_c73fecb692ae3f067401279f377dd8d7
#
_entry.id   c73fecb692ae3f067401279f377dd8d7
#
_cell.length_a   1.000
_cell.length_b   1.000
_cell.length_c   1.000
_cell.angle_alpha   90.00
_cell.angle_beta   90.00
_cell.angle_gamma   90.00
#
_symmetry.space_group_name_H-M   'P 1'
#
loop_
_entity.id
_entity.type
_entity.pdbx_description
1 polymer ?
#
loop_
_entity_poly.entity_id
_entity_poly.type
_entity_poly.pdbx_seq_one_letter_code
_entity_poly.pdbx_strand_id
1 'polypeptide(L)'
;MIDYLTQPLSSPETLSPTGQETLTAPMTSPDDEHFQQSAVNQAAPTGTTATTKRLVALTLGTASGSDLKPLLTELMTEEQIVHVGLLDNLTAAEIESLYAPINGESVVMARLEEGSHLILSATRVEAELQKRIDELEQQGYETLLLLCSGEYKNLVTRSAVLLEPYSLLPPLVEAITAGHQVGIVVAREEFLAEQARKWRSLSQRPHFAVASPWALNDEELIDAALLLQEKGADVVVLDCLGYHQRHRDFLQKLLGIPVVLSNMLIAKLAADLLD
;
A
#
# COMPACT_ATOMS: atom_id res chain seq x y z
N MET A 1 -25.08 -23.84 9.67
CA MET A 1 -24.90 -24.39 11.03
C MET A 1 -23.89 -25.53 10.91
N ILE A 2 -22.60 -25.21 10.89
CA ILE A 2 -21.51 -26.19 10.99
C ILE A 2 -20.47 -25.54 11.90
N ASP A 3 -20.34 -26.14 13.10
CA ASP A 3 -19.38 -25.80 14.13
C ASP A 3 -17.95 -26.14 13.70
N TYR A 4 -17.03 -25.21 13.88
CA TYR A 4 -15.61 -25.51 14.00
C TYR A 4 -15.17 -25.27 15.45
N LEU A 5 -15.21 -26.34 16.23
CA LEU A 5 -14.66 -26.39 17.57
C LEU A 5 -13.25 -26.99 17.57
N THR A 6 -12.33 -26.18 18.08
CA THR A 6 -11.24 -26.48 19.00
C THR A 6 -10.41 -27.75 18.82
N GLN A 7 -9.12 -27.56 18.54
CA GLN A 7 -8.08 -28.49 18.99
C GLN A 7 -7.18 -27.83 20.05
N PRO A 8 -6.79 -28.55 21.09
CA PRO A 8 -6.04 -27.99 22.22
C PRO A 8 -4.53 -28.01 21.96
N LEU A 9 -3.88 -26.95 22.43
CA LEU A 9 -2.43 -26.80 22.52
C LEU A 9 -1.85 -27.76 23.56
N SER A 10 -0.88 -28.56 23.18
CA SER A 10 -0.04 -29.35 24.05
C SER A 10 1.05 -28.46 24.71
N SER A 11 1.16 -28.59 26.02
CA SER A 11 2.11 -27.91 26.90
C SER A 11 3.56 -28.36 26.67
N PRO A 12 4.57 -27.50 26.91
CA PRO A 12 5.97 -27.91 26.86
C PRO A 12 6.44 -28.50 28.19
N GLU A 13 7.25 -29.55 28.07
CA GLU A 13 7.94 -30.20 29.19
C GLU A 13 9.08 -29.32 29.71
N THR A 14 9.13 -29.27 31.03
CA THR A 14 10.18 -28.68 31.85
C THR A 14 11.41 -29.59 31.92
N LEU A 15 12.59 -29.03 31.68
CA LEU A 15 13.86 -29.59 32.18
C LEU A 15 14.68 -28.47 32.84
N SER A 16 14.91 -28.67 34.13
CA SER A 16 15.76 -27.85 35.01
C SER A 16 17.15 -28.49 35.22
N PRO A 17 18.06 -27.83 35.95
CA PRO A 17 19.38 -27.50 35.49
C PRO A 17 20.51 -28.21 36.27
N THR A 18 21.73 -28.20 35.74
CA THR A 18 22.94 -28.35 36.60
C THR A 18 24.21 -27.87 35.88
N GLY A 19 25.05 -27.15 36.61
CA GLY A 19 26.45 -26.95 36.22
C GLY A 19 27.00 -25.56 36.50
N GLN A 20 27.31 -25.23 37.75
CA GLN A 20 28.19 -24.15 38.12
C GLN A 20 29.64 -24.49 37.73
N GLU A 21 30.38 -23.55 37.15
CA GLU A 21 31.79 -23.41 37.40
C GLU A 21 32.22 -21.94 37.26
N THR A 22 32.79 -21.46 38.34
CA THR A 22 33.42 -20.17 38.56
C THR A 22 34.82 -20.18 38.00
N LEU A 23 35.29 -19.08 37.37
CA LEU A 23 36.68 -18.63 37.42
C LEU A 23 36.84 -17.17 36.99
N THR A 24 37.14 -16.35 37.94
CA THR A 24 38.00 -15.17 38.09
C THR A 24 38.36 -14.30 36.84
N ALA A 25 38.15 -13.01 37.07
CA ALA A 25 38.64 -11.88 36.31
C ALA A 25 40.18 -11.72 36.41
N PRO A 26 40.78 -10.90 35.53
CA PRO A 26 41.20 -9.59 36.04
C PRO A 26 40.84 -8.39 35.11
N MET A 27 40.77 -7.25 35.79
CA MET A 27 40.60 -5.90 35.28
C MET A 27 41.82 -5.43 34.47
N THR A 28 41.55 -4.71 33.40
CA THR A 28 42.32 -3.52 32.95
C THR A 28 41.44 -2.62 32.13
N SER A 29 41.26 -1.39 32.58
CA SER A 29 40.86 -0.20 31.82
C SER A 29 42.11 0.56 31.36
N PRO A 30 41.95 1.66 30.67
CA PRO A 30 41.12 2.06 29.53
C PRO A 30 42.03 2.53 28.37
N ASP A 31 41.52 2.57 27.18
CA ASP A 31 41.94 3.61 26.22
C ASP A 31 40.95 3.75 25.10
N ASP A 32 40.70 5.01 24.80
CA ASP A 32 39.93 5.59 23.72
C ASP A 32 40.14 4.91 22.37
N GLU A 33 39.02 4.74 21.59
CA GLU A 33 39.03 5.19 20.20
C GLU A 33 37.71 4.97 19.48
N HIS A 34 37.18 6.08 18.94
CA HIS A 34 36.43 6.25 17.69
C HIS A 34 35.18 5.42 17.45
N PHE A 35 34.08 5.93 17.93
CA PHE A 35 32.82 5.85 17.20
C PHE A 35 32.93 6.67 15.91
N GLN A 36 33.31 6.03 14.82
CA GLN A 36 33.10 6.59 13.50
C GLN A 36 31.62 6.47 13.16
N GLN A 37 30.92 7.57 13.35
CA GLN A 37 29.68 7.85 12.66
C GLN A 37 29.96 7.80 11.16
N SER A 38 29.46 6.77 10.49
CA SER A 38 29.30 6.78 9.04
C SER A 38 28.14 7.72 8.69
N ALA A 39 28.43 9.01 8.76
CA ALA A 39 27.62 10.03 8.09
C ALA A 39 27.73 9.76 6.60
N VAL A 40 26.66 9.23 6.00
CA VAL A 40 26.49 9.26 4.55
C VAL A 40 26.31 10.73 4.19
N ASN A 41 27.44 11.32 3.81
CA ASN A 41 27.55 12.68 3.32
C ASN A 41 26.96 12.71 1.90
N GLN A 42 25.65 12.89 1.79
CA GLN A 42 25.06 13.34 0.52
C GLN A 42 25.26 14.85 0.46
N ALA A 43 26.31 15.25 -0.23
CA ALA A 43 26.58 16.62 -0.59
C ALA A 43 25.34 17.21 -1.31
N ALA A 44 24.79 18.29 -0.77
CA ALA A 44 23.82 19.09 -1.50
C ALA A 44 24.46 19.58 -2.81
N PRO A 45 23.80 19.42 -3.96
CA PRO A 45 24.32 19.95 -5.20
C PRO A 45 24.16 21.47 -5.22
N THR A 46 25.25 22.20 -5.03
CA THR A 46 25.36 23.62 -5.40
C THR A 46 25.57 23.71 -6.90
N GLY A 47 24.49 23.83 -7.62
CA GLY A 47 24.49 24.10 -9.06
C GLY A 47 23.06 24.34 -9.48
N THR A 48 22.76 25.44 -10.10
CA THR A 48 21.48 25.80 -10.73
C THR A 48 21.27 24.88 -11.93
N THR A 49 21.01 23.61 -11.70
CA THR A 49 20.37 22.69 -12.63
C THR A 49 18.89 22.77 -12.33
N ALA A 50 18.06 22.85 -13.35
CA ALA A 50 16.62 22.73 -13.21
C ALA A 50 16.36 21.53 -12.31
N THR A 51 15.85 21.78 -11.10
CA THR A 51 15.58 20.72 -10.11
C THR A 51 14.48 19.87 -10.71
N THR A 52 14.83 18.70 -11.19
CA THR A 52 13.85 17.75 -11.71
C THR A 52 12.85 17.48 -10.56
N LYS A 53 11.60 17.89 -10.76
CA LYS A 53 10.55 17.59 -9.79
C LYS A 53 10.48 16.10 -9.59
N ARG A 54 10.32 15.66 -8.35
CA ARG A 54 10.30 14.23 -7.99
C ARG A 54 9.01 13.88 -7.27
N LEU A 55 8.44 12.76 -7.68
CA LEU A 55 7.35 12.09 -6.98
C LEU A 55 7.92 11.16 -5.90
N VAL A 56 7.40 11.22 -4.69
CA VAL A 56 7.59 10.15 -3.71
C VAL A 56 6.43 9.18 -3.80
N ALA A 57 6.72 7.93 -4.14
CA ALA A 57 5.78 6.81 -4.10
C ALA A 57 5.92 6.11 -2.74
N LEU A 58 5.01 6.43 -1.81
CA LEU A 58 5.02 5.94 -0.42
C LEU A 58 4.11 4.72 -0.28
N THR A 59 4.67 3.55 0.04
CA THR A 59 3.92 2.31 0.24
C THR A 59 3.91 1.87 1.71
N LEU A 60 2.88 1.12 2.13
CA LEU A 60 2.81 0.54 3.48
C LEU A 60 3.79 -0.63 3.68
N GLY A 61 4.14 -1.34 2.62
CA GLY A 61 5.08 -2.44 2.66
C GLY A 61 6.52 -1.98 2.49
N THR A 62 7.29 -2.80 1.80
CA THR A 62 8.63 -2.44 1.34
C THR A 62 8.56 -1.73 -0.02
N ALA A 63 9.43 -0.78 -0.26
CA ALA A 63 9.51 -0.04 -1.53
C ALA A 63 9.70 -0.97 -2.74
N SER A 64 10.47 -2.04 -2.58
CA SER A 64 10.71 -3.08 -3.60
C SER A 64 9.46 -3.93 -3.90
N GLY A 65 8.55 -4.09 -2.93
CA GLY A 65 7.31 -4.87 -3.07
C GLY A 65 6.15 -4.14 -3.74
N SER A 66 6.34 -2.92 -4.23
CA SER A 66 5.26 -2.13 -4.82
C SER A 66 4.82 -2.64 -6.19
N ASP A 67 3.55 -3.05 -6.31
CA ASP A 67 2.92 -3.43 -7.58
C ASP A 67 2.78 -2.27 -8.58
N LEU A 68 2.88 -1.03 -8.10
CA LEU A 68 2.71 0.16 -8.93
C LEU A 68 4.01 0.61 -9.60
N LYS A 69 5.16 0.12 -9.16
CA LYS A 69 6.46 0.54 -9.73
C LYS A 69 6.52 0.40 -11.25
N PRO A 70 6.13 -0.73 -11.87
CA PRO A 70 6.16 -0.87 -13.33
C PRO A 70 5.26 0.15 -14.03
N LEU A 71 4.09 0.45 -13.45
CA LEU A 71 3.14 1.40 -14.02
C LEU A 71 3.64 2.84 -13.96
N LEU A 72 4.27 3.23 -12.86
CA LEU A 72 4.85 4.57 -12.72
C LEU A 72 6.00 4.77 -13.71
N THR A 73 6.83 3.76 -13.95
CA THR A 73 7.95 3.84 -14.89
C THR A 73 7.52 3.85 -16.36
N GLU A 74 6.26 3.49 -16.67
CA GLU A 74 5.67 3.72 -18.00
C GLU A 74 5.33 5.19 -18.26
N LEU A 75 5.09 5.97 -17.20
CA LEU A 75 4.61 7.36 -17.28
C LEU A 75 5.69 8.39 -16.95
N MET A 76 6.69 8.01 -16.18
CA MET A 76 7.75 8.87 -15.65
C MET A 76 9.10 8.15 -15.71
N THR A 77 10.19 8.89 -15.76
CA THR A 77 11.53 8.29 -15.65
C THR A 77 11.80 7.85 -14.22
N GLU A 78 12.63 6.81 -14.04
CA GLU A 78 13.00 6.34 -12.68
C GLU A 78 13.66 7.44 -11.82
N GLU A 79 14.34 8.41 -12.45
CA GLU A 79 14.97 9.53 -11.77
C GLU A 79 13.95 10.52 -11.17
N GLN A 80 12.73 10.53 -11.69
CA GLN A 80 11.62 11.33 -11.19
C GLN A 80 10.88 10.65 -10.04
N ILE A 81 11.13 9.36 -9.76
CA ILE A 81 10.40 8.59 -8.76
C ILE A 81 11.32 8.21 -7.61
N VAL A 82 10.90 8.52 -6.39
CA VAL A 82 11.53 8.06 -5.16
C VAL A 82 10.59 7.08 -4.49
N HIS A 83 10.98 5.80 -4.42
CA HIS A 83 10.20 4.78 -3.75
C HIS A 83 10.57 4.74 -2.27
N VAL A 84 9.56 4.81 -1.39
CA VAL A 84 9.70 4.75 0.06
C VAL A 84 8.72 3.74 0.62
N GLY A 85 9.22 2.78 1.38
CA GLY A 85 8.39 1.81 2.09
C GLY A 85 8.34 2.14 3.59
N LEU A 86 7.15 2.02 4.18
CA LEU A 86 6.98 2.20 5.63
C LEU A 86 7.74 1.13 6.42
N LEU A 87 7.87 -0.07 5.85
CA LEU A 87 8.54 -1.20 6.46
C LEU A 87 9.99 -1.38 5.99
N ASP A 88 10.52 -0.44 5.19
CA ASP A 88 11.91 -0.50 4.75
C ASP A 88 12.87 -0.55 5.96
N ASN A 89 13.85 -1.45 5.87
CA ASN A 89 14.89 -1.65 6.88
C ASN A 89 14.41 -2.15 8.26
N LEU A 90 13.14 -2.57 8.40
CA LEU A 90 12.62 -3.16 9.62
C LEU A 90 12.72 -4.68 9.57
N THR A 91 13.15 -5.26 10.67
CA THR A 91 13.10 -6.72 10.88
C THR A 91 11.66 -7.17 11.19
N ALA A 92 11.35 -8.45 10.99
CA ALA A 92 10.03 -9.00 11.32
C ALA A 92 9.64 -8.76 12.78
N ALA A 93 10.59 -8.85 13.72
CA ALA A 93 10.35 -8.58 15.14
C ALA A 93 10.02 -7.11 15.43
N GLU A 94 10.67 -6.19 14.74
CA GLU A 94 10.36 -4.75 14.83
C GLU A 94 9.00 -4.45 14.25
N ILE A 95 8.66 -5.01 13.08
CA ILE A 95 7.33 -4.85 12.46
C ILE A 95 6.25 -5.34 13.41
N GLU A 96 6.40 -6.53 13.99
CA GLU A 96 5.45 -7.08 14.95
C GLU A 96 5.31 -6.17 16.18
N SER A 97 6.42 -5.73 16.76
CA SER A 97 6.43 -4.85 17.94
C SER A 97 5.77 -3.49 17.66
N LEU A 98 6.02 -2.91 16.49
CA LEU A 98 5.56 -1.57 16.14
C LEU A 98 4.12 -1.54 15.61
N TYR A 99 3.72 -2.57 14.85
CA TYR A 99 2.50 -2.51 14.04
C TYR A 99 1.51 -3.65 14.29
N ALA A 100 1.80 -4.64 15.16
CA ALA A 100 0.84 -5.71 15.42
C ALA A 100 -0.50 -5.15 15.91
N PRO A 101 -1.63 -5.52 15.29
CA PRO A 101 -2.94 -5.05 15.72
C PRO A 101 -3.36 -5.70 17.03
N ILE A 102 -4.11 -4.99 17.85
CA ILE A 102 -4.81 -5.55 19.00
C ILE A 102 -6.25 -5.94 18.62
N ASN A 103 -6.87 -6.83 19.41
CA ASN A 103 -8.22 -7.30 19.12
C ASN A 103 -9.23 -6.16 19.01
N GLY A 104 -9.98 -6.14 17.89
CA GLY A 104 -11.02 -5.14 17.62
C GLY A 104 -10.51 -3.83 17.03
N GLU A 105 -9.21 -3.72 16.76
CA GLU A 105 -8.62 -2.57 16.08
C GLU A 105 -8.85 -2.64 14.56
N SER A 106 -8.98 -1.49 13.91
CA SER A 106 -8.96 -1.40 12.45
C SER A 106 -7.59 -1.80 11.92
N VAL A 107 -7.59 -2.56 10.83
CA VAL A 107 -6.36 -3.09 10.24
C VAL A 107 -6.18 -2.66 8.80
N VAL A 108 -4.93 -2.62 8.37
CA VAL A 108 -4.53 -2.41 6.98
C VAL A 108 -3.60 -3.54 6.55
N MET A 109 -3.52 -3.77 5.25
CA MET A 109 -2.65 -4.79 4.68
C MET A 109 -1.44 -4.12 4.03
N ALA A 110 -0.26 -4.60 4.36
CA ALA A 110 1.00 -4.25 3.73
C ALA A 110 1.54 -5.44 2.92
N ARG A 111 2.19 -5.17 1.79
CA ARG A 111 2.83 -6.20 0.97
C ARG A 111 4.35 -6.12 1.10
N LEU A 112 4.99 -7.26 1.29
CA LEU A 112 6.43 -7.41 1.32
C LEU A 112 7.01 -7.76 -0.06
N GLU A 113 8.32 -7.64 -0.20
CA GLU A 113 9.03 -7.87 -1.46
C GLU A 113 8.80 -9.27 -2.02
N GLU A 114 8.79 -10.30 -1.17
CA GLU A 114 8.53 -11.69 -1.55
C GLU A 114 7.06 -11.97 -1.92
N GLY A 115 6.19 -10.94 -1.87
CA GLY A 115 4.78 -11.03 -2.21
C GLY A 115 3.87 -11.47 -1.08
N SER A 116 4.39 -11.77 0.12
CA SER A 116 3.58 -12.02 1.31
C SER A 116 2.88 -10.76 1.81
N HIS A 117 1.82 -10.94 2.58
CA HIS A 117 1.03 -9.84 3.12
C HIS A 117 1.06 -9.87 4.65
N LEU A 118 1.19 -8.70 5.25
CA LEU A 118 1.10 -8.48 6.69
C LEU A 118 -0.14 -7.69 7.04
N ILE A 119 -0.77 -8.04 8.15
CA ILE A 119 -1.88 -7.29 8.74
C ILE A 119 -1.32 -6.39 9.83
N LEU A 120 -1.53 -5.09 9.69
CA LEU A 120 -0.97 -4.06 10.56
C LEU A 120 -2.09 -3.24 11.20
N SER A 121 -1.82 -2.65 12.37
CA SER A 121 -2.69 -1.68 13.02
C SER A 121 -2.83 -0.42 12.17
N ALA A 122 -4.05 -0.09 11.75
CA ALA A 122 -4.33 1.10 10.94
C ALA A 122 -3.93 2.39 11.67
N THR A 123 -4.19 2.47 12.98
CA THR A 123 -3.87 3.65 13.79
C THR A 123 -2.37 3.89 13.89
N ARG A 124 -1.59 2.82 14.09
CA ARG A 124 -0.12 2.93 14.19
C ARG A 124 0.51 3.25 12.84
N VAL A 125 -0.02 2.64 11.78
CA VAL A 125 0.39 2.94 10.39
C VAL A 125 0.10 4.39 10.05
N GLU A 126 -1.09 4.93 10.36
CA GLU A 126 -1.44 6.33 10.09
C GLU A 126 -0.49 7.30 10.82
N ALA A 127 -0.19 7.03 12.10
CA ALA A 127 0.74 7.85 12.86
C ALA A 127 2.17 7.85 12.29
N GLU A 128 2.63 6.72 11.78
CA GLU A 128 3.96 6.63 11.17
C GLU A 128 4.00 7.21 9.76
N LEU A 129 2.92 7.04 8.98
CA LEU A 129 2.76 7.71 7.69
C LEU A 129 2.86 9.23 7.84
N GLN A 130 2.20 9.80 8.87
CA GLN A 130 2.29 11.25 9.12
C GLN A 130 3.72 11.71 9.40
N LYS A 131 4.48 10.97 10.23
CA LYS A 131 5.89 11.30 10.47
C LYS A 131 6.71 11.22 9.18
N ARG A 132 6.47 10.18 8.38
CA ARG A 132 7.17 10.00 7.11
C ARG A 132 6.85 11.13 6.12
N ILE A 133 5.59 11.58 6.07
CA ILE A 133 5.16 12.73 5.27
C ILE A 133 5.89 14.01 5.74
N ASP A 134 5.91 14.28 7.04
CA ASP A 134 6.61 15.44 7.61
C ASP A 134 8.12 15.43 7.28
N GLU A 135 8.78 14.27 7.33
CA GLU A 135 10.19 14.10 6.97
C GLU A 135 10.43 14.37 5.48
N LEU A 136 9.55 13.87 4.62
CA LEU A 136 9.66 14.05 3.17
C LEU A 136 9.46 15.51 2.78
N GLU A 137 8.52 16.22 3.39
CA GLU A 137 8.34 17.66 3.21
C GLU A 137 9.58 18.45 3.66
N GLN A 138 10.20 18.08 4.78
CA GLN A 138 11.45 18.69 5.25
C GLN A 138 12.62 18.46 4.29
N GLN A 139 12.62 17.35 3.55
CA GLN A 139 13.59 17.06 2.49
C GLN A 139 13.30 17.82 1.20
N GLY A 140 12.19 18.57 1.13
CA GLY A 140 11.81 19.39 -0.01
C GLY A 140 11.02 18.68 -1.10
N TYR A 141 10.42 17.52 -0.80
CA TYR A 141 9.51 16.87 -1.74
C TYR A 141 8.15 17.56 -1.76
N GLU A 142 7.66 17.87 -2.97
CA GLU A 142 6.43 18.64 -3.18
C GLU A 142 5.25 17.76 -3.65
N THR A 143 5.51 16.53 -4.11
CA THR A 143 4.47 15.60 -4.59
C THR A 143 4.66 14.23 -3.97
N LEU A 144 3.67 13.80 -3.21
CA LEU A 144 3.63 12.53 -2.49
C LEU A 144 2.45 11.70 -3.00
N LEU A 145 2.69 10.48 -3.42
CA LEU A 145 1.66 9.51 -3.82
C LEU A 145 1.62 8.38 -2.81
N LEU A 146 0.51 8.25 -2.09
CA LEU A 146 0.31 7.17 -1.15
C LEU A 146 -0.19 5.92 -1.90
N LEU A 147 0.64 4.88 -1.93
CA LEU A 147 0.32 3.59 -2.56
C LEU A 147 -0.39 2.68 -1.56
N CYS A 148 -1.61 3.06 -1.20
CA CYS A 148 -2.46 2.33 -0.28
C CYS A 148 -3.93 2.60 -0.63
N SER A 149 -4.78 1.60 -0.43
CA SER A 149 -6.24 1.74 -0.63
C SER A 149 -7.01 2.02 0.67
N GLY A 150 -6.36 2.02 1.83
CA GLY A 150 -6.97 2.26 3.14
C GLY A 150 -7.42 3.71 3.34
N GLU A 151 -8.40 3.91 4.23
CA GLU A 151 -8.87 5.21 4.67
C GLU A 151 -7.95 5.76 5.77
N TYR A 152 -7.38 6.95 5.56
CA TYR A 152 -6.64 7.71 6.55
C TYR A 152 -7.32 9.07 6.75
N LYS A 153 -7.61 9.41 8.01
CA LYS A 153 -8.43 10.61 8.33
C LYS A 153 -7.62 11.81 8.77
N ASN A 154 -6.41 11.58 9.23
CA ASN A 154 -5.61 12.58 9.90
C ASN A 154 -4.30 12.89 9.19
N LEU A 155 -4.08 12.36 7.98
CA LEU A 155 -2.91 12.72 7.19
C LEU A 155 -3.04 14.15 6.68
N VAL A 156 -2.02 14.95 6.95
CA VAL A 156 -1.95 16.35 6.53
C VAL A 156 -0.57 16.65 5.95
N THR A 157 -0.54 17.54 4.97
CA THR A 157 0.68 18.12 4.42
C THR A 157 0.69 19.63 4.67
N ARG A 158 1.86 20.24 4.73
CA ARG A 158 2.02 21.68 4.90
C ARG A 158 2.25 22.39 3.58
N SER A 159 3.00 21.78 2.69
CA SER A 159 3.43 22.33 1.41
C SER A 159 3.30 21.36 0.25
N ALA A 160 3.42 20.06 0.50
CA ALA A 160 3.34 19.04 -0.52
C ALA A 160 1.89 18.75 -0.95
N VAL A 161 1.73 18.34 -2.21
CA VAL A 161 0.49 17.74 -2.70
C VAL A 161 0.50 16.26 -2.32
N LEU A 162 -0.46 15.82 -1.51
CA LEU A 162 -0.65 14.41 -1.17
C LEU A 162 -1.74 13.81 -2.07
N LEU A 163 -1.34 12.86 -2.90
CA LEU A 163 -2.24 12.05 -3.70
C LEU A 163 -2.64 10.80 -2.91
N GLU A 164 -3.82 10.81 -2.37
CA GLU A 164 -4.40 9.72 -1.59
C GLU A 164 -5.53 9.05 -2.38
N PRO A 165 -5.33 7.80 -2.87
CA PRO A 165 -6.29 7.13 -3.75
C PRO A 165 -7.68 6.97 -3.13
N TYR A 166 -7.77 6.76 -1.81
CA TYR A 166 -9.05 6.60 -1.12
C TYR A 166 -9.93 7.85 -1.26
N SER A 167 -9.34 9.03 -1.12
CA SER A 167 -10.05 10.31 -1.16
C SER A 167 -10.26 10.84 -2.57
N LEU A 168 -9.33 10.55 -3.50
CA LEU A 168 -9.33 11.12 -4.84
C LEU A 168 -10.15 10.32 -5.85
N LEU A 169 -10.11 8.97 -5.76
CA LEU A 169 -10.74 8.12 -6.77
C LEU A 169 -12.26 8.24 -6.82
N PRO A 170 -13.01 8.22 -5.70
CA PRO A 170 -14.47 8.26 -5.78
C PRO A 170 -15.02 9.52 -6.45
N PRO A 171 -14.62 10.74 -6.10
CA PRO A 171 -15.11 11.93 -6.79
C PRO A 171 -14.66 12.02 -8.25
N LEU A 172 -13.46 11.53 -8.57
CA LEU A 172 -12.98 11.50 -9.95
C LEU A 172 -13.79 10.52 -10.80
N VAL A 173 -14.03 9.32 -10.28
CA VAL A 173 -14.85 8.32 -10.97
C VAL A 173 -16.28 8.81 -11.11
N GLU A 174 -16.89 9.40 -10.06
CA GLU A 174 -18.22 10.00 -10.14
C GLU A 174 -18.31 11.03 -11.28
N ALA A 175 -17.30 11.90 -11.38
CA ALA A 175 -17.31 12.94 -12.41
C ALA A 175 -17.25 12.37 -13.85
N ILE A 176 -16.52 11.27 -14.07
CA ILE A 176 -16.36 10.67 -15.40
C ILE A 176 -17.43 9.62 -15.72
N THR A 177 -18.16 9.13 -14.73
CA THR A 177 -19.20 8.09 -14.89
C THR A 177 -20.61 8.61 -14.58
N ALA A 178 -20.81 9.91 -14.53
CA ALA A 178 -22.08 10.52 -14.19
C ALA A 178 -23.23 9.97 -15.09
N GLY A 179 -24.26 9.43 -14.44
CA GLY A 179 -25.40 8.83 -15.13
C GLY A 179 -25.23 7.35 -15.51
N HIS A 180 -24.07 6.75 -15.27
CA HIS A 180 -23.77 5.37 -15.56
C HIS A 180 -23.90 4.46 -14.32
N GLN A 181 -24.25 3.20 -14.55
CA GLN A 181 -24.23 2.17 -13.50
C GLN A 181 -22.83 1.58 -13.38
N VAL A 182 -22.14 1.93 -12.29
CA VAL A 182 -20.78 1.51 -12.08
C VAL A 182 -20.73 0.12 -11.43
N GLY A 183 -19.94 -0.78 -12.02
CA GLY A 183 -19.47 -2.02 -11.42
C GLY A 183 -18.06 -1.84 -10.87
N ILE A 184 -17.77 -2.34 -9.66
CA ILE A 184 -16.45 -2.25 -9.04
C ILE A 184 -15.95 -3.66 -8.77
N VAL A 185 -14.78 -3.99 -9.32
CA VAL A 185 -14.08 -5.25 -9.02
C VAL A 185 -13.03 -4.98 -7.95
N VAL A 186 -13.12 -5.73 -6.85
CA VAL A 186 -12.19 -5.67 -5.71
C VAL A 186 -11.36 -6.95 -5.64
N ALA A 187 -10.14 -6.85 -5.08
CA ALA A 187 -9.19 -7.96 -5.09
C ALA A 187 -9.57 -9.12 -4.17
N ARG A 188 -10.34 -8.86 -3.10
CA ARG A 188 -10.68 -9.85 -2.07
C ARG A 188 -12.01 -9.54 -1.41
N GLU A 189 -12.70 -10.59 -0.98
CA GLU A 189 -14.02 -10.50 -0.33
C GLU A 189 -13.97 -9.73 1.00
N GLU A 190 -12.92 -9.91 1.78
CA GLU A 190 -12.76 -9.23 3.07
C GLU A 190 -12.72 -7.70 2.96
N PHE A 191 -12.42 -7.14 1.79
CA PHE A 191 -12.40 -5.69 1.55
C PHE A 191 -13.75 -5.12 1.08
N LEU A 192 -14.75 -5.94 0.78
CA LEU A 192 -16.04 -5.47 0.26
C LEU A 192 -16.69 -4.41 1.16
N ALA A 193 -16.65 -4.59 2.48
CA ALA A 193 -17.25 -3.65 3.42
C ALA A 193 -16.53 -2.29 3.43
N GLU A 194 -15.21 -2.29 3.32
CA GLU A 194 -14.40 -1.08 3.22
C GLU A 194 -14.64 -0.39 1.86
N GLN A 195 -14.63 -1.14 0.79
CA GLN A 195 -14.90 -0.64 -0.55
C GLN A 195 -16.31 -0.05 -0.68
N ALA A 196 -17.31 -0.67 -0.08
CA ALA A 196 -18.65 -0.10 -0.03
C ALA A 196 -18.70 1.25 0.70
N ARG A 197 -17.84 1.48 1.70
CA ARG A 197 -17.70 2.79 2.35
C ARG A 197 -16.97 3.80 1.45
N LYS A 198 -15.88 3.38 0.83
CA LYS A 198 -15.09 4.21 -0.10
C LYS A 198 -15.95 4.77 -1.23
N TRP A 199 -16.73 3.92 -1.86
CA TRP A 199 -17.50 4.24 -3.06
C TRP A 199 -18.93 4.73 -2.78
N ARG A 200 -19.28 5.01 -1.53
CA ARG A 200 -20.64 5.46 -1.13
C ARG A 200 -21.05 6.83 -1.70
N SER A 201 -20.10 7.61 -2.15
CA SER A 201 -20.33 8.96 -2.70
C SER A 201 -20.80 8.94 -4.15
N LEU A 202 -20.74 7.80 -4.85
CA LEU A 202 -21.28 7.70 -6.18
C LEU A 202 -22.79 7.95 -6.19
N SER A 203 -23.30 8.71 -7.14
CA SER A 203 -24.73 9.08 -7.26
C SER A 203 -25.63 7.87 -7.43
N GLN A 204 -25.14 6.85 -8.12
CA GLN A 204 -25.77 5.53 -8.18
C GLN A 204 -24.94 4.54 -7.36
N ARG A 205 -25.61 3.76 -6.51
CA ARG A 205 -24.95 2.74 -5.69
C ARG A 205 -24.27 1.72 -6.60
N PRO A 206 -22.94 1.56 -6.53
CA PRO A 206 -22.23 0.65 -7.41
C PRO A 206 -22.50 -0.82 -7.07
N HIS A 207 -22.37 -1.68 -8.06
CA HIS A 207 -22.34 -3.12 -7.86
C HIS A 207 -20.91 -3.60 -7.64
N PHE A 208 -20.74 -4.55 -6.74
CA PHE A 208 -19.43 -5.11 -6.43
C PHE A 208 -19.32 -6.55 -6.93
N ALA A 209 -18.10 -6.89 -7.38
CA ALA A 209 -17.65 -8.24 -7.67
C ALA A 209 -16.23 -8.42 -7.14
N VAL A 210 -15.81 -9.68 -6.96
CA VAL A 210 -14.48 -10.01 -6.42
C VAL A 210 -13.72 -10.80 -7.48
N ALA A 211 -12.48 -10.39 -7.73
CA ALA A 211 -11.52 -11.16 -8.52
C ALA A 211 -10.09 -10.78 -8.08
N SER A 212 -9.23 -11.75 -7.87
CA SER A 212 -7.85 -11.49 -7.47
C SER A 212 -7.00 -11.10 -8.69
N PRO A 213 -6.27 -9.96 -8.65
CA PRO A 213 -5.33 -9.61 -9.72
C PRO A 213 -4.11 -10.54 -9.79
N TRP A 214 -3.89 -11.35 -8.75
CA TRP A 214 -2.79 -12.32 -8.64
C TRP A 214 -3.24 -13.77 -8.90
N ALA A 215 -4.50 -13.98 -9.34
CA ALA A 215 -4.98 -15.30 -9.70
C ALA A 215 -4.16 -15.89 -10.87
N LEU A 216 -4.00 -17.21 -10.87
CA LEU A 216 -3.22 -17.92 -11.90
C LEU A 216 -3.91 -17.95 -13.26
N ASN A 217 -5.23 -17.79 -13.28
CA ASN A 217 -6.07 -17.76 -14.48
C ASN A 217 -7.08 -16.61 -14.40
N ASP A 218 -7.83 -16.40 -15.47
CA ASP A 218 -8.79 -15.30 -15.57
C ASP A 218 -10.22 -15.73 -15.16
N GLU A 219 -10.45 -16.91 -14.55
CA GLU A 219 -11.78 -17.43 -14.22
C GLU A 219 -12.53 -16.48 -13.25
N GLU A 220 -11.89 -16.09 -12.14
CA GLU A 220 -12.51 -15.15 -11.19
C GLU A 220 -12.86 -13.80 -11.87
N LEU A 221 -12.02 -13.35 -12.79
CA LEU A 221 -12.22 -12.10 -13.51
C LEU A 221 -13.39 -12.20 -14.50
N ILE A 222 -13.56 -13.36 -15.14
CA ILE A 222 -14.71 -13.67 -16.00
C ILE A 222 -15.99 -13.70 -15.19
N ASP A 223 -16.00 -14.42 -14.07
CA ASP A 223 -17.17 -14.52 -13.19
C ASP A 223 -17.58 -13.15 -12.64
N ALA A 224 -16.62 -12.33 -12.22
CA ALA A 224 -16.83 -10.96 -11.78
C ALA A 224 -17.45 -10.10 -12.90
N ALA A 225 -16.95 -10.23 -14.12
CA ALA A 225 -17.44 -9.51 -15.28
C ALA A 225 -18.90 -9.88 -15.60
N LEU A 226 -19.22 -11.16 -15.67
CA LEU A 226 -20.57 -11.66 -15.96
C LEU A 226 -21.56 -11.23 -14.87
N LEU A 227 -21.16 -11.31 -13.60
CA LEU A 227 -21.98 -10.83 -12.48
C LEU A 227 -22.30 -9.33 -12.60
N LEU A 228 -21.30 -8.51 -12.94
CA LEU A 228 -21.53 -7.07 -13.10
C LEU A 228 -22.38 -6.75 -14.32
N GLN A 229 -22.21 -7.46 -15.42
CA GLN A 229 -23.05 -7.34 -16.61
C GLN A 229 -24.50 -7.71 -16.32
N GLU A 230 -24.74 -8.81 -15.59
CA GLU A 230 -26.10 -9.23 -15.17
C GLU A 230 -26.77 -8.17 -14.29
N LYS A 231 -25.99 -7.47 -13.45
CA LYS A 231 -26.47 -6.36 -12.62
C LYS A 231 -26.62 -5.04 -13.38
N GLY A 232 -26.36 -5.02 -14.67
CA GLY A 232 -26.56 -3.86 -15.53
C GLY A 232 -25.45 -2.81 -15.44
N ALA A 233 -24.25 -3.18 -15.00
CA ALA A 233 -23.11 -2.28 -15.06
C ALA A 233 -22.75 -1.94 -16.51
N ASP A 234 -22.61 -0.66 -16.80
CA ASP A 234 -22.22 -0.13 -18.11
C ASP A 234 -20.84 0.57 -18.10
N VAL A 235 -20.22 0.66 -16.92
CA VAL A 235 -18.81 1.01 -16.70
C VAL A 235 -18.26 0.12 -15.59
N VAL A 236 -17.04 -0.39 -15.75
CA VAL A 236 -16.37 -1.17 -14.70
C VAL A 236 -15.12 -0.45 -14.20
N VAL A 237 -14.91 -0.45 -12.90
CA VAL A 237 -13.70 0.04 -12.22
C VAL A 237 -12.97 -1.14 -11.59
N LEU A 238 -11.71 -1.32 -11.94
CA LEU A 238 -10.79 -2.26 -11.28
C LEU A 238 -10.08 -1.52 -10.14
N ASP A 239 -10.51 -1.76 -8.90
CA ASP A 239 -10.02 -1.03 -7.71
C ASP A 239 -9.08 -1.85 -6.84
N CYS A 240 -7.87 -2.00 -7.35
CA CYS A 240 -6.71 -2.52 -6.61
C CYS A 240 -5.42 -2.10 -7.32
N LEU A 241 -4.35 -1.89 -6.57
CA LEU A 241 -3.03 -1.56 -7.11
C LEU A 241 -2.43 -2.70 -7.95
N GLY A 242 -2.82 -3.95 -7.70
CA GLY A 242 -2.36 -5.14 -8.41
C GLY A 242 -3.00 -5.37 -9.79
N TYR A 243 -4.03 -4.63 -10.17
CA TYR A 243 -4.57 -4.77 -11.52
C TYR A 243 -3.66 -4.09 -12.55
N HIS A 244 -3.50 -4.75 -13.70
CA HIS A 244 -2.68 -4.29 -14.81
C HIS A 244 -3.51 -4.04 -16.06
N GLN A 245 -2.91 -3.38 -17.05
CA GLN A 245 -3.53 -3.08 -18.32
C GLN A 245 -4.13 -4.33 -19.01
N ARG A 246 -3.46 -5.50 -18.88
CA ARG A 246 -3.98 -6.76 -19.41
C ARG A 246 -5.38 -7.12 -18.87
N HIS A 247 -5.63 -6.88 -17.57
CA HIS A 247 -6.93 -7.16 -16.94
C HIS A 247 -8.01 -6.22 -17.48
N ARG A 248 -7.69 -4.93 -17.64
CA ARG A 248 -8.58 -3.94 -18.25
C ARG A 248 -8.94 -4.32 -19.68
N ASP A 249 -7.93 -4.57 -20.51
CA ASP A 249 -8.13 -4.86 -21.93
C ASP A 249 -8.90 -6.16 -22.14
N PHE A 250 -8.65 -7.16 -21.29
CA PHE A 250 -9.40 -8.41 -21.28
C PHE A 250 -10.88 -8.17 -20.95
N LEU A 251 -11.18 -7.48 -19.85
CA LEU A 251 -12.56 -7.18 -19.45
C LEU A 251 -13.28 -6.29 -20.45
N GLN A 252 -12.62 -5.26 -20.96
CA GLN A 252 -13.20 -4.36 -21.96
C GLN A 252 -13.56 -5.11 -23.23
N LYS A 253 -12.72 -6.05 -23.66
CA LYS A 253 -13.01 -6.92 -24.80
C LYS A 253 -14.17 -7.90 -24.53
N LEU A 254 -14.21 -8.45 -23.32
CA LEU A 254 -15.25 -9.43 -22.90
C LEU A 254 -16.63 -8.77 -22.79
N LEU A 255 -16.69 -7.60 -22.16
CA LEU A 255 -17.94 -6.92 -21.84
C LEU A 255 -18.42 -5.92 -22.92
N GLY A 256 -17.51 -5.41 -23.73
CA GLY A 256 -17.83 -4.36 -24.71
C GLY A 256 -18.17 -3.00 -24.10
N ILE A 257 -17.83 -2.77 -22.82
CA ILE A 257 -18.08 -1.51 -22.09
C ILE A 257 -16.75 -0.93 -21.58
N PRO A 258 -16.70 0.37 -21.22
CA PRO A 258 -15.52 0.98 -20.65
C PRO A 258 -15.04 0.33 -19.35
N VAL A 259 -13.75 0.11 -19.24
CA VAL A 259 -13.10 -0.40 -18.02
C VAL A 259 -12.02 0.57 -17.56
N VAL A 260 -12.09 1.00 -16.32
CA VAL A 260 -11.19 1.98 -15.71
C VAL A 260 -10.25 1.25 -14.73
N LEU A 261 -8.95 1.53 -14.84
CA LEU A 261 -7.96 1.14 -13.83
C LEU A 261 -7.77 2.28 -12.84
N SER A 262 -8.11 2.07 -11.57
CA SER A 262 -7.98 3.07 -10.52
C SER A 262 -6.52 3.50 -10.31
N ASN A 263 -5.60 2.56 -10.34
CA ASN A 263 -4.16 2.81 -10.21
C ASN A 263 -3.59 3.64 -11.38
N MET A 264 -4.06 3.41 -12.61
CA MET A 264 -3.64 4.19 -13.79
C MET A 264 -4.14 5.63 -13.71
N LEU A 265 -5.36 5.86 -13.23
CA LEU A 265 -5.88 7.22 -13.03
C LEU A 265 -4.98 8.03 -12.09
N ILE A 266 -4.65 7.45 -10.94
CA ILE A 266 -3.80 8.10 -9.94
C ILE A 266 -2.37 8.28 -10.47
N ALA A 267 -1.81 7.29 -11.15
CA ALA A 267 -0.46 7.37 -11.71
C ALA A 267 -0.34 8.48 -12.77
N LYS A 268 -1.35 8.63 -13.62
CA LYS A 268 -1.39 9.74 -14.61
C LYS A 268 -1.51 11.10 -13.94
N LEU A 269 -2.37 11.22 -12.92
CA LEU A 269 -2.50 12.46 -12.17
C LEU A 269 -1.18 12.81 -11.46
N ALA A 270 -0.47 11.81 -10.94
CA ALA A 270 0.85 12.02 -10.34
C ALA A 270 1.89 12.50 -11.36
N ALA A 271 1.88 11.93 -12.56
CA ALA A 271 2.78 12.33 -13.64
C ALA A 271 2.53 13.78 -14.07
N ASP A 272 1.26 14.15 -14.28
CA ASP A 272 0.88 15.52 -14.70
C ASP A 272 1.31 16.61 -13.69
N LEU A 273 1.47 16.27 -12.41
CA LEU A 273 1.96 17.19 -11.38
C LEU A 273 3.47 17.43 -11.42
N LEU A 274 4.22 16.59 -12.15
CA LEU A 274 5.67 16.73 -12.30
C LEU A 274 6.08 17.52 -13.55
N ASP A 275 5.19 17.63 -14.52
CA ASP A 275 5.41 18.45 -15.73
C ASP A 275 5.23 19.95 -15.42
#